data_f1dda64755868240046d6d4b4164d9ae
#
_entry.id   f1dda64755868240046d6d4b4164d9ae
#
_cell.length_a   1.000
_cell.length_b   1.000
_cell.length_c   1.000
_cell.angle_alpha   90.00
_cell.angle_beta   90.00
_cell.angle_gamma   90.00
#
_symmetry.space_group_name_H-M   'P 1'
#
loop_
_entity.id
_entity.type
_entity.pdbx_description
1 polymer ?
#
loop_
_entity_poly.entity_id
_entity_poly.type
_entity_poly.pdbx_seq_one_letter_code
_entity_poly.pdbx_strand_id
1 'polypeptide(L)'
;LLPAAYGMSRGLLSNEGGLGSSSTALASTPDADENTPYLGIAEVFLSTVVVGLVTAYSLLCSGVPLDCPHGELVKNAFGSVTGGFGECVVRISTVLFAYTSFSGWYFYGMRCAEYLNPRCVTLYRFIFCAFAFGGLFVPIELAMELSAVSAFFMCAANILILSKEN
;
A
#
# COMPACT_ATOMS: atom_id res chain seq x y z
N LEU A 1 -11.60 -5.28 -21.10
CA LEU A 1 -11.29 -6.23 -19.99
C LEU A 1 -9.89 -5.98 -19.38
N LEU A 2 -8.85 -5.74 -20.18
CA LEU A 2 -7.48 -5.48 -19.70
C LEU A 2 -7.38 -4.30 -18.71
N PRO A 3 -7.93 -3.09 -18.99
CA PRO A 3 -7.85 -1.98 -18.03
C PRO A 3 -8.54 -2.29 -16.69
N ALA A 4 -9.66 -3.00 -16.73
CA ALA A 4 -10.36 -3.40 -15.50
C ALA A 4 -9.53 -4.39 -14.68
N ALA A 5 -8.89 -5.38 -15.31
CA ALA A 5 -8.00 -6.32 -14.63
C ALA A 5 -6.80 -5.62 -14.00
N TYR A 6 -6.19 -4.67 -14.71
CA TYR A 6 -5.12 -3.83 -14.15
C TYR A 6 -5.60 -2.99 -12.96
N GLY A 7 -6.77 -2.36 -13.08
CA GLY A 7 -7.36 -1.58 -11.98
C GLY A 7 -7.64 -2.44 -10.75
N MET A 8 -8.21 -3.63 -10.93
CA MET A 8 -8.45 -4.57 -9.83
C MET A 8 -7.15 -5.02 -9.16
N SER A 9 -6.14 -5.40 -9.94
CA SER A 9 -4.83 -5.81 -9.41
C SER A 9 -4.17 -4.69 -8.59
N ARG A 10 -4.20 -3.46 -9.12
CA ARG A 10 -3.64 -2.30 -8.42
C ARG A 10 -4.45 -1.93 -7.17
N GLY A 11 -5.78 -2.03 -7.24
CA GLY A 11 -6.67 -1.80 -6.10
C GLY A 11 -6.42 -2.80 -4.97
N LEU A 12 -6.26 -4.08 -5.27
CA LEU A 12 -5.93 -5.11 -4.27
C LEU A 12 -4.59 -4.83 -3.59
N LEU A 13 -3.57 -4.43 -4.35
CA LEU A 13 -2.26 -4.07 -3.79
C LEU A 13 -2.33 -2.81 -2.93
N SER A 14 -3.09 -1.81 -3.37
CA SER A 14 -3.20 -0.53 -2.66
C SER A 14 -3.98 -0.64 -1.35
N ASN A 15 -5.04 -1.47 -1.34
CA ASN A 15 -5.92 -1.62 -0.18
C ASN A 15 -5.49 -2.74 0.75
N GLU A 16 -4.49 -3.54 0.34
CA GLU A 16 -4.06 -4.73 1.06
C GLU A 16 -5.23 -5.69 1.39
N GLY A 17 -6.30 -5.63 0.58
CA GLY A 17 -7.54 -6.37 0.81
C GLY A 17 -7.31 -7.89 0.73
N GLY A 18 -7.61 -8.59 1.82
CA GLY A 18 -7.46 -10.03 1.90
C GLY A 18 -6.03 -10.54 2.08
N LEU A 19 -5.03 -9.66 2.26
CA LEU A 19 -3.64 -10.04 2.48
C LEU A 19 -3.34 -10.46 3.93
N GLY A 20 -4.24 -10.13 4.88
CA GLY A 20 -4.02 -10.37 6.31
C GLY A 20 -3.22 -9.28 7.03
N SER A 21 -2.72 -8.26 6.32
CA SER A 21 -1.99 -7.14 6.91
C SER A 21 -2.88 -6.28 7.81
N SER A 22 -4.07 -5.92 7.34
CA SER A 22 -5.05 -5.14 8.13
C SER A 22 -5.46 -5.87 9.40
N SER A 23 -5.73 -7.18 9.34
CA SER A 23 -6.05 -7.96 10.53
C SER A 23 -4.88 -8.03 11.51
N THR A 24 -3.63 -8.10 11.03
CA THR A 24 -2.43 -8.05 11.87
C THR A 24 -2.30 -6.69 12.58
N ALA A 25 -2.58 -5.59 11.88
CA ALA A 25 -2.57 -4.25 12.45
C ALA A 25 -3.65 -4.10 13.54
N LEU A 26 -4.89 -4.47 13.23
CA LEU A 26 -6.04 -4.35 14.13
C LEU A 26 -5.88 -5.23 15.36
N ALA A 27 -5.42 -6.48 15.21
CA ALA A 27 -5.15 -7.38 16.32
C ALA A 27 -3.99 -6.92 17.23
N SER A 28 -3.14 -6.01 16.75
CA SER A 28 -2.05 -5.43 17.54
C SER A 28 -2.45 -4.15 18.27
N THR A 29 -3.69 -3.69 18.13
CA THR A 29 -4.23 -2.51 18.82
C THR A 29 -4.51 -2.85 20.28
N PRO A 30 -3.97 -2.09 21.26
CA PRO A 30 -4.09 -2.42 22.69
C PRO A 30 -5.53 -2.51 23.20
N ASP A 31 -6.42 -1.67 22.67
CA ASP A 31 -7.83 -1.56 23.08
C ASP A 31 -8.78 -2.06 21.98
N ALA A 32 -8.37 -3.13 21.25
CA ALA A 32 -9.22 -3.71 20.22
C ALA A 32 -10.55 -4.23 20.83
N ASP A 33 -11.65 -3.78 20.25
CA ASP A 33 -13.02 -4.17 20.63
C ASP A 33 -13.76 -4.80 19.44
N GLU A 34 -15.02 -5.16 19.64
CA GLU A 34 -15.87 -5.75 18.60
C GLU A 34 -16.09 -4.81 17.39
N ASN A 35 -15.87 -3.50 17.55
CA ASN A 35 -16.02 -2.50 16.50
C ASN A 35 -14.72 -2.27 15.72
N THR A 36 -13.59 -2.69 16.26
CA THR A 36 -12.27 -2.50 15.62
C THR A 36 -12.21 -2.98 14.15
N PRO A 37 -12.81 -4.11 13.75
CA PRO A 37 -12.83 -4.53 12.34
C PRO A 37 -13.51 -3.55 11.40
N TYR A 38 -14.49 -2.77 11.87
CA TYR A 38 -15.18 -1.77 11.04
C TYR A 38 -14.26 -0.60 10.66
N LEU A 39 -13.21 -0.33 11.45
CA LEU A 39 -12.20 0.67 11.11
C LEU A 39 -11.43 0.28 9.85
N GLY A 40 -11.12 -1.01 9.67
CA GLY A 40 -10.49 -1.50 8.44
C GLY A 40 -11.38 -1.33 7.21
N ILE A 41 -12.68 -1.55 7.34
CA ILE A 41 -13.65 -1.31 6.25
C ILE A 41 -13.73 0.19 5.93
N ALA A 42 -13.79 1.04 6.94
CA ALA A 42 -13.83 2.50 6.77
C ALA A 42 -12.55 3.03 6.12
N GLU A 43 -11.38 2.51 6.50
CA GLU A 43 -10.09 2.85 5.91
C GLU A 43 -10.06 2.53 4.41
N VAL A 44 -10.43 1.32 4.00
CA VAL A 44 -10.49 0.92 2.60
C VAL A 44 -11.48 1.79 1.81
N PHE A 45 -12.64 2.09 2.38
CA PHE A 45 -13.62 2.96 1.75
C PHE A 45 -13.06 4.38 1.55
N LEU A 46 -12.47 4.98 2.57
CA LEU A 46 -11.91 6.33 2.49
C LEU A 46 -10.75 6.40 1.51
N SER A 47 -9.81 5.46 1.58
CA SER A 47 -8.63 5.46 0.71
C SER A 47 -8.98 5.19 -0.76
N THR A 48 -9.86 4.25 -1.04
CA THR A 48 -10.17 3.83 -2.41
C THR A 48 -11.26 4.67 -3.04
N VAL A 49 -12.38 4.86 -2.34
CA VAL A 49 -13.51 5.57 -2.93
C VAL A 49 -13.31 7.07 -2.83
N VAL A 50 -13.04 7.61 -1.63
CA VAL A 50 -12.96 9.07 -1.47
C VAL A 50 -11.67 9.61 -2.09
N VAL A 51 -10.51 9.16 -1.60
CA VAL A 51 -9.22 9.69 -2.07
C VAL A 51 -8.97 9.29 -3.53
N GLY A 52 -9.32 8.07 -3.92
CA GLY A 52 -9.19 7.60 -5.30
C GLY A 52 -10.03 8.40 -6.28
N LEU A 53 -11.30 8.70 -5.97
CA LEU A 53 -12.16 9.53 -6.81
C LEU A 53 -11.65 10.97 -6.89
N VAL A 54 -11.26 11.57 -5.76
CA VAL A 54 -10.69 12.94 -5.75
C VAL A 54 -9.45 13.01 -6.65
N THR A 55 -8.56 12.04 -6.54
CA THR A 55 -7.36 11.99 -7.38
C THR A 55 -7.71 11.80 -8.86
N ALA A 56 -8.62 10.87 -9.18
CA ALA A 56 -9.05 10.63 -10.55
C ALA A 56 -9.69 11.87 -11.20
N TYR A 57 -10.60 12.53 -10.49
CA TYR A 57 -11.20 13.78 -10.98
C TYR A 57 -10.18 14.89 -11.14
N SER A 58 -9.23 15.03 -10.19
CA SER A 58 -8.17 16.03 -10.30
C SER A 58 -7.30 15.80 -11.55
N LEU A 59 -6.97 14.54 -11.85
CA LEU A 59 -6.21 14.19 -13.06
C LEU A 59 -7.00 14.48 -14.35
N LEU A 60 -8.26 14.05 -14.40
CA LEU A 60 -9.10 14.23 -15.59
C LEU A 60 -9.42 15.71 -15.87
N CYS A 61 -9.63 16.50 -14.82
CA CYS A 61 -9.96 17.91 -14.95
C CYS A 61 -8.74 18.83 -15.15
N SER A 62 -7.54 18.35 -14.88
CA SER A 62 -6.31 19.16 -15.00
C SER A 62 -5.89 19.44 -16.45
N GLY A 63 -6.36 18.64 -17.41
CA GLY A 63 -5.98 18.75 -18.81
C GLY A 63 -4.53 18.33 -19.11
N VAL A 64 -3.82 17.75 -18.14
CA VAL A 64 -2.45 17.25 -18.33
C VAL A 64 -2.47 15.99 -19.18
N PRO A 65 -1.58 15.84 -20.17
CA PRO A 65 -1.48 14.62 -20.96
C PRO A 65 -1.22 13.39 -20.08
N LEU A 66 -1.99 12.30 -20.30
CA LEU A 66 -1.91 11.08 -19.50
C LEU A 66 -0.70 10.19 -19.86
N ASP A 67 0.05 10.54 -20.88
CA ASP A 67 1.28 9.87 -21.34
C ASP A 67 2.55 10.31 -20.60
N CYS A 68 2.41 11.17 -19.58
CA CYS A 68 3.50 11.54 -18.69
C CYS A 68 4.01 10.32 -17.89
N PRO A 69 5.30 10.33 -17.49
CA PRO A 69 5.81 9.33 -16.55
C PRO A 69 4.94 9.25 -15.31
N HIS A 70 4.56 8.03 -14.90
CA HIS A 70 3.57 7.80 -13.84
C HIS A 70 3.86 8.53 -12.52
N GLY A 71 5.16 8.69 -12.16
CA GLY A 71 5.55 9.41 -10.94
C GLY A 71 5.35 10.92 -11.01
N GLU A 72 5.17 11.50 -12.20
CA GLU A 72 5.03 12.94 -12.39
C GLU A 72 3.60 13.39 -12.67
N LEU A 73 2.73 12.47 -13.08
CA LEU A 73 1.38 12.78 -13.52
C LEU A 73 0.58 13.54 -12.46
N VAL A 74 0.54 13.05 -11.23
CA VAL A 74 -0.19 13.70 -10.12
C VAL A 74 0.43 15.06 -9.79
N LYS A 75 1.76 15.14 -9.74
CA LYS A 75 2.48 16.39 -9.49
C LYS A 75 2.14 17.46 -10.55
N ASN A 76 2.19 17.07 -11.82
CA ASN A 76 1.89 17.97 -12.92
C ASN A 76 0.42 18.40 -12.93
N ALA A 77 -0.51 17.50 -12.60
CA ALA A 77 -1.93 17.82 -12.50
C ALA A 77 -2.21 18.85 -11.40
N PHE A 78 -1.66 18.67 -10.23
CA PHE A 78 -1.82 19.64 -9.14
C PHE A 78 -1.06 20.94 -9.43
N GLY A 79 0.13 20.85 -10.04
CA GLY A 79 0.92 22.00 -10.43
C GLY A 79 0.24 22.87 -11.50
N SER A 80 -0.49 22.27 -12.44
CA SER A 80 -1.21 23.00 -13.49
C SER A 80 -2.33 23.89 -12.94
N VAL A 81 -2.95 23.49 -11.82
CA VAL A 81 -4.08 24.22 -11.21
C VAL A 81 -3.61 25.21 -10.13
N THR A 82 -2.67 24.80 -9.28
CA THR A 82 -2.25 25.55 -8.09
C THR A 82 -0.80 26.04 -8.14
N GLY A 83 -0.12 25.82 -9.27
CA GLY A 83 1.27 26.23 -9.47
C GLY A 83 2.24 25.48 -8.55
N GLY A 84 3.37 26.10 -8.22
CA GLY A 84 4.42 25.51 -7.41
C GLY A 84 4.00 25.07 -6.01
N PHE A 85 2.93 25.63 -5.46
CA PHE A 85 2.37 25.20 -4.17
C PHE A 85 1.82 23.77 -4.26
N GLY A 86 1.02 23.46 -5.30
CA GLY A 86 0.49 22.12 -5.50
C GLY A 86 1.57 21.07 -5.71
N GLU A 87 2.60 21.40 -6.49
CA GLU A 87 3.75 20.50 -6.66
C GLU A 87 4.46 20.22 -5.33
N CYS A 88 4.65 21.24 -4.50
CA CYS A 88 5.29 21.08 -3.20
C CYS A 88 4.46 20.18 -2.28
N VAL A 89 3.15 20.37 -2.23
CA VAL A 89 2.23 19.55 -1.42
C VAL A 89 2.30 18.09 -1.88
N VAL A 90 2.23 17.82 -3.19
CA VAL A 90 2.32 16.45 -3.73
C VAL A 90 3.65 15.80 -3.37
N ARG A 91 4.77 16.51 -3.52
CA ARG A 91 6.10 15.98 -3.17
C ARG A 91 6.21 15.61 -1.68
N ILE A 92 5.75 16.51 -0.79
CA ILE A 92 5.77 16.25 0.65
C ILE A 92 4.87 15.06 1.00
N SER A 93 3.65 15.01 0.45
CA SER A 93 2.70 13.91 0.65
C SER A 93 3.28 12.58 0.18
N THR A 94 3.96 12.55 -0.97
CA THR A 94 4.61 11.34 -1.49
C THR A 94 5.67 10.81 -0.52
N VAL A 95 6.50 11.70 0.04
CA VAL A 95 7.52 11.30 1.03
C VAL A 95 6.87 10.76 2.31
N LEU A 96 5.82 11.41 2.79
CA LEU A 96 5.09 10.97 3.97
C LEU A 96 4.42 9.61 3.75
N PHE A 97 3.76 9.41 2.60
CA PHE A 97 3.15 8.12 2.27
C PHE A 97 4.18 7.01 2.09
N ALA A 98 5.32 7.29 1.47
CA ALA A 98 6.41 6.33 1.38
C ALA A 98 6.92 5.92 2.77
N TYR A 99 7.11 6.88 3.67
CA TYR A 99 7.52 6.62 5.03
C TYR A 99 6.50 5.79 5.83
N THR A 100 5.21 6.13 5.74
CA THR A 100 4.16 5.38 6.44
C THR A 100 4.00 3.97 5.90
N SER A 101 4.06 3.79 4.58
CA SER A 101 4.02 2.46 3.95
C SER A 101 5.22 1.60 4.37
N PHE A 102 6.42 2.18 4.33
CA PHE A 102 7.64 1.50 4.77
C PHE A 102 7.56 1.06 6.24
N SER A 103 7.06 1.94 7.11
CA SER A 103 6.90 1.65 8.54
C SER A 103 5.83 0.59 8.79
N GLY A 104 4.72 0.62 8.04
CA GLY A 104 3.64 -0.37 8.12
C GLY A 104 4.12 -1.76 7.73
N TRP A 105 4.78 -1.90 6.59
CA TRP A 105 5.31 -3.19 6.14
C TRP A 105 6.41 -3.74 7.05
N TYR A 106 7.25 -2.86 7.61
CA TYR A 106 8.21 -3.24 8.65
C TYR A 106 7.49 -3.83 9.86
N PHE A 107 6.43 -3.17 10.33
CA PHE A 107 5.66 -3.60 11.49
C PHE A 107 5.00 -4.96 11.26
N TYR A 108 4.33 -5.17 10.12
CA TYR A 108 3.68 -6.45 9.81
C TYR A 108 4.68 -7.61 9.81
N GLY A 109 5.78 -7.46 9.11
CA GLY A 109 6.79 -8.50 9.07
C GLY A 109 7.49 -8.73 10.42
N MET A 110 7.66 -7.67 11.22
CA MET A 110 8.17 -7.80 12.58
C MET A 110 7.22 -8.63 13.46
N ARG A 111 5.90 -8.39 13.37
CA ARG A 111 4.91 -9.19 14.08
C ARG A 111 4.90 -10.65 13.66
N CYS A 112 5.01 -10.91 12.36
CA CYS A 112 5.15 -12.29 11.87
C CYS A 112 6.43 -12.96 12.38
N ALA A 113 7.56 -12.26 12.36
CA ALA A 113 8.83 -12.79 12.87
C ALA A 113 8.78 -13.07 14.38
N GLU A 114 8.15 -12.19 15.16
CA GLU A 114 7.95 -12.34 16.59
C GLU A 114 7.06 -13.55 16.92
N TYR A 115 5.99 -13.76 16.15
CA TYR A 115 5.10 -14.91 16.28
C TYR A 115 5.83 -16.23 16.00
N LEU A 116 6.67 -16.28 14.97
CA LEU A 116 7.42 -17.47 14.62
C LEU A 116 8.51 -17.78 15.66
N ASN A 117 9.32 -16.81 16.01
CA ASN A 117 10.33 -16.91 17.05
C ASN A 117 10.86 -15.52 17.44
N PRO A 118 10.73 -15.10 18.71
CA PRO A 118 11.22 -13.79 19.16
C PRO A 118 12.69 -13.51 18.86
N ARG A 119 13.51 -14.57 18.77
CA ARG A 119 14.94 -14.43 18.41
C ARG A 119 15.16 -14.03 16.94
N CYS A 120 14.19 -14.30 16.07
CA CYS A 120 14.26 -13.96 14.65
C CYS A 120 14.01 -12.47 14.39
N VAL A 121 13.48 -11.72 15.33
CA VAL A 121 13.18 -10.28 15.17
C VAL A 121 14.43 -9.48 14.80
N THR A 122 15.55 -9.74 15.45
CA THR A 122 16.81 -9.06 15.14
C THR A 122 17.31 -9.38 13.72
N LEU A 123 17.25 -10.65 13.33
CA LEU A 123 17.59 -11.08 11.98
C LEU A 123 16.66 -10.44 10.94
N TYR A 124 15.34 -10.42 11.20
CA TYR A 124 14.36 -9.77 10.35
C TYR A 124 14.68 -8.30 10.10
N ARG A 125 15.06 -7.54 11.14
CA ARG A 125 15.43 -6.13 11.02
C ARG A 125 16.57 -5.92 10.01
N PHE A 126 17.63 -6.72 10.12
CA PHE A 126 18.75 -6.64 9.19
C PHE A 126 18.35 -7.01 7.76
N ILE A 127 17.58 -8.07 7.60
CA ILE A 127 17.08 -8.52 6.30
C ILE A 127 16.19 -7.43 5.68
N PHE A 128 15.25 -6.87 6.44
CA PHE A 128 14.36 -5.82 5.97
C PHE A 128 15.14 -4.59 5.49
N CYS A 129 16.11 -4.11 6.29
CA CYS A 129 16.95 -2.99 5.90
C CYS A 129 17.79 -3.30 4.63
N ALA A 130 18.33 -4.51 4.52
CA ALA A 130 19.09 -4.92 3.35
C ALA A 130 18.22 -4.95 2.08
N PHE A 131 17.00 -5.49 2.16
CA PHE A 131 16.05 -5.49 1.04
C PHE A 131 15.56 -4.09 0.70
N ALA A 132 15.30 -3.24 1.70
CA ALA A 132 14.91 -1.86 1.48
C ALA A 132 16.00 -1.08 0.74
N PHE A 133 17.27 -1.26 1.14
CA PHE A 133 18.40 -0.66 0.46
C PHE A 133 18.61 -1.26 -0.94
N GLY A 134 18.51 -2.58 -1.08
CA GLY A 134 18.59 -3.27 -2.36
C GLY A 134 17.52 -2.83 -3.36
N GLY A 135 16.32 -2.53 -2.86
CA GLY A 135 15.19 -2.04 -3.67
C GLY A 135 15.46 -0.73 -4.42
N LEU A 136 16.42 0.08 -3.95
CA LEU A 136 16.84 1.31 -4.65
C LEU A 136 17.48 1.04 -6.01
N PHE A 137 17.99 -0.17 -6.22
CA PHE A 137 18.68 -0.57 -7.45
C PHE A 137 17.78 -1.42 -8.37
N VAL A 138 16.55 -1.73 -7.94
CA VAL A 138 15.62 -2.57 -8.69
C VAL A 138 14.73 -1.68 -9.57
N PRO A 139 14.57 -2.01 -10.87
CA PRO A 139 13.60 -1.33 -11.73
C PRO A 139 12.18 -1.43 -11.16
N ILE A 140 11.40 -0.35 -11.30
CA ILE A 140 10.06 -0.28 -10.70
C ILE A 140 9.12 -1.36 -11.25
N GLU A 141 9.27 -1.73 -12.52
CA GLU A 141 8.49 -2.78 -13.17
C GLU A 141 8.69 -4.12 -12.47
N LEU A 142 9.96 -4.49 -12.24
CA LEU A 142 10.30 -5.73 -11.54
C LEU A 142 9.84 -5.72 -10.09
N ALA A 143 9.99 -4.59 -9.39
CA ALA A 143 9.49 -4.43 -8.02
C ALA A 143 7.98 -4.63 -7.95
N MET A 144 7.22 -4.10 -8.92
CA MET A 144 5.77 -4.26 -8.98
C MET A 144 5.34 -5.70 -9.29
N GLU A 145 6.05 -6.40 -10.16
CA GLU A 145 5.78 -7.82 -10.44
C GLU A 145 6.04 -8.70 -9.22
N LEU A 146 7.17 -8.50 -8.56
CA LEU A 146 7.50 -9.22 -7.33
C LEU A 146 6.48 -8.95 -6.21
N SER A 147 6.03 -7.71 -6.08
CA SER A 147 4.97 -7.35 -5.13
C SER A 147 3.66 -8.06 -5.44
N ALA A 148 3.26 -8.13 -6.72
CA ALA A 148 2.04 -8.81 -7.14
C ALA A 148 2.08 -10.31 -6.84
N VAL A 149 3.21 -10.98 -7.12
CA VAL A 149 3.42 -12.39 -6.80
C VAL A 149 3.38 -12.63 -5.29
N SER A 150 4.05 -11.78 -4.51
CA SER A 150 4.05 -11.89 -3.05
C SER A 150 2.65 -11.70 -2.45
N ALA A 151 1.90 -10.70 -2.94
CA ALA A 151 0.53 -10.45 -2.54
C ALA A 151 -0.40 -11.62 -2.87
N PHE A 152 -0.21 -12.27 -4.03
CA PHE A 152 -0.96 -13.46 -4.39
C PHE A 152 -0.77 -14.59 -3.36
N PHE A 153 0.46 -14.88 -2.96
CA PHE A 153 0.73 -15.91 -1.95
C PHE A 153 0.16 -15.54 -0.57
N MET A 154 0.27 -14.28 -0.16
CA MET A 154 -0.33 -13.81 1.09
C MET A 154 -1.85 -13.96 1.07
N CYS A 155 -2.52 -13.54 0.00
CA CYS A 155 -3.95 -13.66 -0.17
C CYS A 155 -4.40 -15.13 -0.17
N ALA A 156 -3.72 -15.99 -0.91
CA ALA A 156 -4.02 -17.42 -0.96
C ALA A 156 -3.90 -18.07 0.42
N ALA A 157 -2.83 -17.77 1.16
CA ALA A 157 -2.64 -18.28 2.52
C ALA A 157 -3.75 -17.79 3.46
N ASN A 158 -4.11 -16.51 3.41
CA ASN A 158 -5.16 -15.94 4.25
C ASN A 158 -6.54 -16.53 3.95
N ILE A 159 -6.89 -16.72 2.67
CA ILE A 159 -8.16 -17.36 2.28
C ILE A 159 -8.21 -18.82 2.77
N LEU A 160 -7.11 -19.55 2.67
CA LEU A 160 -7.04 -20.93 3.15
C LEU A 160 -7.24 -21.02 4.68
N ILE A 161 -6.73 -20.07 5.44
CA ILE A 161 -6.94 -20.01 6.89
C ILE A 161 -8.41 -19.73 7.19
N LEU A 162 -8.99 -18.69 6.59
CA LEU A 162 -10.39 -18.31 6.78
C LEU A 162 -11.36 -19.43 6.36
N SER A 163 -11.04 -20.22 5.34
CA SER A 163 -11.88 -21.34 4.89
C SER A 163 -11.90 -22.53 5.85
N LYS A 164 -10.95 -22.61 6.79
CA LYS A 164 -10.90 -23.69 7.80
C LYS A 164 -11.61 -23.31 9.10
N GLU A 165 -11.85 -22.03 9.33
CA GLU A 165 -12.51 -21.54 10.54
C GLU A 165 -14.05 -21.50 10.41
N ASN A 166 -14.59 -21.68 9.18
CA ASN A 166 -16.01 -21.86 8.90
C ASN A 166 -16.35 -23.35 8.73
#